data_95ca9202a0d90022b1fd24f977314541
#
_entry.id   95ca9202a0d90022b1fd24f977314541
#
_cell.length_a   1.000
_cell.length_b   1.000
_cell.length_c   1.000
_cell.angle_alpha   90.00
_cell.angle_beta   90.00
_cell.angle_gamma   90.00
#
_symmetry.space_group_name_H-M   'P 1'
#
loop_
_entity.id
_entity.type
_entity.pdbx_description
1 polymer ?
#
loop_
_entity_poly.entity_id
_entity_poly.type
_entity_poly.pdbx_seq_one_letter_code
_entity_poly.pdbx_strand_id
1 'polypeptide(L)'
;MIDIDSLVCGYPGAPPVAGPLTFTVPDRGITCLLGPNGVGKTTLFKTLLGLLAPVSGSFTLDGRPLHTYSVKELARTVAYVPQGHVPTFPYLVRDVVVMGCNPSMGELARPGPEELAVAQEQLERLGVSHLASRPYTEISGGERQLVMIARALAQRAPLLVLDEPTAHLDIGNEVRVMSRVRALADDGWTVLMVSHAPNHAFLYADEVVVLGDDGLCLTGSPSEVLTEKNLTAVYGVDLQVAPVPLRSARGTVPVAVPAIETAPRPPRTKA
;
A
#
# COMPACT_ATOMS: atom_id res chain seq x y z
N MET A 1 -3.85 -11.13 -11.66
CA MET A 1 -4.74 -11.42 -10.50
C MET A 1 -3.98 -12.17 -9.42
N ILE A 2 -4.21 -11.84 -8.15
CA ILE A 2 -3.68 -12.58 -7.01
C ILE A 2 -4.80 -13.41 -6.40
N ASP A 3 -4.56 -14.71 -6.20
CA ASP A 3 -5.50 -15.58 -5.51
C ASP A 3 -4.82 -16.17 -4.28
N ILE A 4 -5.48 -16.02 -3.14
CA ILE A 4 -5.06 -16.51 -1.84
C ILE A 4 -6.12 -17.47 -1.35
N ASP A 5 -5.73 -18.72 -1.08
CA ASP A 5 -6.64 -19.76 -0.61
C ASP A 5 -6.11 -20.40 0.66
N SER A 6 -6.90 -20.23 1.74
CA SER A 6 -6.64 -20.82 3.06
C SER A 6 -5.23 -20.57 3.57
N LEU A 7 -4.64 -19.40 3.19
CA LEU A 7 -3.25 -19.06 3.47
C LEU A 7 -3.05 -18.79 4.95
N VAL A 8 -2.09 -19.49 5.54
CA VAL A 8 -1.64 -19.28 6.92
C VAL A 8 -0.21 -18.74 6.88
N CYS A 9 0.01 -17.58 7.49
CA CYS A 9 1.29 -16.90 7.55
C CYS A 9 1.90 -16.96 8.95
N GLY A 10 3.22 -17.13 9.02
CA GLY A 10 3.94 -17.17 10.29
C GLY A 10 5.44 -17.29 10.10
N TYR A 11 6.17 -17.31 11.19
CA TYR A 11 7.62 -17.47 11.19
C TYR A 11 7.99 -18.93 11.50
N PRO A 12 9.09 -19.46 10.95
CA PRO A 12 9.53 -20.82 11.22
C PRO A 12 9.68 -21.09 12.72
N GLY A 13 9.06 -22.18 13.21
CA GLY A 13 9.13 -22.58 14.62
C GLY A 13 8.29 -21.74 15.59
N ALA A 14 7.48 -20.81 15.11
CA ALA A 14 6.56 -20.01 15.91
C ALA A 14 5.10 -20.32 15.57
N PRO A 15 4.14 -20.00 16.46
CA PRO A 15 2.73 -20.07 16.14
C PRO A 15 2.37 -19.21 14.92
N PRO A 16 1.32 -19.59 14.16
CA PRO A 16 0.80 -18.77 13.08
C PRO A 16 0.48 -17.35 13.55
N VAL A 17 0.75 -16.36 12.68
CA VAL A 17 0.49 -14.94 12.98
C VAL A 17 -0.81 -14.47 12.32
N ALA A 18 -1.14 -15.00 11.12
CA ALA A 18 -2.36 -14.67 10.41
C ALA A 18 -2.90 -15.86 9.62
N GLY A 19 -4.19 -15.96 9.50
CA GLY A 19 -4.89 -16.97 8.69
C GLY A 19 -5.74 -17.95 9.50
N PRO A 20 -6.47 -18.88 8.79
CA PRO A 20 -6.46 -19.01 7.32
C PRO A 20 -7.13 -17.85 6.60
N LEU A 21 -6.49 -17.30 5.56
CA LEU A 21 -6.99 -16.19 4.77
C LEU A 21 -7.39 -16.67 3.36
N THR A 22 -8.55 -16.23 2.89
CA THR A 22 -9.01 -16.51 1.52
C THR A 22 -9.57 -15.23 0.93
N PHE A 23 -8.91 -14.71 -0.11
CA PHE A 23 -9.34 -13.55 -0.87
C PHE A 23 -8.62 -13.44 -2.20
N THR A 24 -9.12 -12.60 -3.08
CA THR A 24 -8.50 -12.28 -4.36
C THR A 24 -8.15 -10.79 -4.43
N VAL A 25 -7.09 -10.45 -5.17
CA VAL A 25 -6.79 -9.08 -5.57
C VAL A 25 -7.04 -9.00 -7.07
N PRO A 26 -8.07 -8.26 -7.52
CA PRO A 26 -8.37 -8.09 -8.93
C PRO A 26 -7.23 -7.42 -9.69
N ASP A 27 -7.14 -7.67 -11.00
CA ASP A 27 -6.31 -6.88 -11.87
C ASP A 27 -6.89 -5.47 -11.99
N ARG A 28 -5.99 -4.49 -11.97
CA ARG A 28 -6.29 -3.06 -12.02
C ARG A 28 -7.08 -2.55 -10.81
N GLY A 29 -6.84 -1.31 -10.48
CA GLY A 29 -7.45 -0.70 -9.31
C GLY A 29 -6.64 -0.84 -8.04
N ILE A 30 -7.19 -0.36 -6.93
CA ILE A 30 -6.59 -0.39 -5.59
C ILE A 30 -7.35 -1.37 -4.71
N THR A 31 -6.68 -2.41 -4.25
CA THR A 31 -7.15 -3.23 -3.13
C THR A 31 -6.47 -2.74 -1.85
N CYS A 32 -7.26 -2.32 -0.87
CA CYS A 32 -6.78 -1.84 0.41
C CYS A 32 -6.89 -2.92 1.49
N LEU A 33 -5.76 -3.35 2.04
CA LEU A 33 -5.69 -4.28 3.17
C LEU A 33 -5.76 -3.49 4.48
N LEU A 34 -6.80 -3.71 5.25
CA LEU A 34 -7.08 -3.06 6.53
C LEU A 34 -7.00 -4.08 7.70
N GLY A 35 -6.84 -3.55 8.90
CA GLY A 35 -6.89 -4.34 10.14
C GLY A 35 -6.05 -3.70 11.24
N PRO A 36 -6.25 -4.12 12.51
CA PRO A 36 -5.52 -3.58 13.65
C PRO A 36 -4.02 -3.90 13.58
N ASN A 37 -3.24 -3.20 14.42
CA ASN A 37 -1.82 -3.50 14.54
C ASN A 37 -1.64 -4.90 15.17
N GLY A 38 -0.68 -5.66 14.64
CA GLY A 38 -0.39 -7.01 15.13
C GLY A 38 -1.19 -8.14 14.46
N VAL A 39 -2.25 -7.86 13.69
CA VAL A 39 -3.10 -8.89 13.02
C VAL A 39 -2.38 -9.68 11.92
N GLY A 40 -1.13 -9.34 11.60
CA GLY A 40 -0.31 -10.10 10.63
C GLY A 40 -0.18 -9.49 9.24
N LYS A 41 -0.62 -8.25 8.99
CA LYS A 41 -0.52 -7.59 7.67
C LYS A 41 0.90 -7.62 7.09
N THR A 42 1.90 -7.24 7.89
CA THR A 42 3.32 -7.26 7.48
C THR A 42 3.83 -8.68 7.24
N THR A 43 3.35 -9.67 8.03
CA THR A 43 3.71 -11.08 7.83
C THR A 43 3.11 -11.60 6.53
N LEU A 44 1.85 -11.27 6.24
CA LEU A 44 1.20 -11.57 4.96
C LEU A 44 2.00 -10.95 3.81
N PHE A 45 2.37 -9.67 3.88
CA PHE A 45 3.18 -9.04 2.82
C PHE A 45 4.53 -9.72 2.61
N LYS A 46 5.23 -10.07 3.69
CA LYS A 46 6.49 -10.83 3.57
C LYS A 46 6.28 -12.18 2.88
N THR A 47 5.13 -12.83 3.13
CA THR A 47 4.78 -14.08 2.46
C THR A 47 4.46 -13.84 0.98
N LEU A 48 3.69 -12.80 0.64
CA LEU A 48 3.38 -12.41 -0.75
C LEU A 48 4.62 -12.01 -1.56
N LEU A 49 5.63 -11.44 -0.89
CA LEU A 49 6.92 -11.07 -1.49
C LEU A 49 7.92 -12.24 -1.57
N GLY A 50 7.52 -13.46 -1.15
CA GLY A 50 8.41 -14.62 -1.13
C GLY A 50 9.53 -14.55 -0.08
N LEU A 51 9.46 -13.59 0.86
CA LEU A 51 10.44 -13.42 1.95
C LEU A 51 10.18 -14.38 3.11
N LEU A 52 8.96 -14.91 3.22
CA LEU A 52 8.55 -15.94 4.15
C LEU A 52 7.79 -17.04 3.39
N ALA A 53 8.09 -18.30 3.71
CA ALA A 53 7.27 -19.41 3.22
C ALA A 53 5.92 -19.40 3.95
N PRO A 54 4.80 -19.73 3.28
CA PRO A 54 3.53 -19.93 3.96
C PRO A 54 3.63 -21.13 4.92
N VAL A 55 2.92 -21.05 6.04
CA VAL A 55 2.78 -22.19 6.97
C VAL A 55 1.88 -23.26 6.35
N SER A 56 0.80 -22.85 5.71
CA SER A 56 -0.12 -23.70 4.93
C SER A 56 -0.94 -22.86 3.97
N GLY A 57 -1.76 -23.51 3.15
CA GLY A 57 -2.56 -22.86 2.12
C GLY A 57 -1.77 -22.54 0.86
N SER A 58 -2.35 -21.78 -0.05
CA SER A 58 -1.74 -21.45 -1.33
C SER A 58 -1.87 -19.98 -1.68
N PHE A 59 -0.91 -19.52 -2.48
CA PHE A 59 -0.88 -18.19 -3.06
C PHE A 59 -0.42 -18.31 -4.51
N THR A 60 -1.21 -17.73 -5.42
CA THR A 60 -0.88 -17.68 -6.85
C THR A 60 -0.85 -16.25 -7.37
N LEU A 61 0.06 -15.97 -8.30
CA LEU A 61 0.11 -14.78 -9.14
C LEU A 61 -0.21 -15.22 -10.58
N ASP A 62 -1.29 -14.68 -11.16
CA ASP A 62 -1.79 -15.06 -12.49
C ASP A 62 -1.93 -16.58 -12.69
N GLY A 63 -2.45 -17.26 -11.66
CA GLY A 63 -2.63 -18.72 -11.64
C GLY A 63 -1.35 -19.54 -11.45
N ARG A 64 -0.18 -18.89 -11.36
CA ARG A 64 1.10 -19.57 -11.11
C ARG A 64 1.46 -19.52 -9.62
N PRO A 65 1.72 -20.67 -8.97
CA PRO A 65 2.07 -20.70 -7.54
C PRO A 65 3.35 -19.94 -7.23
N LEU A 66 3.35 -19.15 -6.13
CA LEU A 66 4.46 -18.27 -5.73
C LEU A 66 5.80 -19.02 -5.63
N HIS A 67 5.81 -20.22 -5.05
CA HIS A 67 7.04 -21.01 -4.84
C HIS A 67 7.73 -21.46 -6.14
N THR A 68 7.07 -21.27 -7.30
CA THR A 68 7.63 -21.59 -8.61
C THR A 68 8.36 -20.42 -9.26
N TYR A 69 8.26 -19.22 -8.65
CA TYR A 69 8.98 -18.04 -9.15
C TYR A 69 10.41 -18.03 -8.61
N SER A 70 11.37 -17.79 -9.49
CA SER A 70 12.71 -17.38 -9.05
C SER A 70 12.65 -15.96 -8.46
N VAL A 71 13.63 -15.59 -7.64
CA VAL A 71 13.75 -14.24 -7.06
C VAL A 71 13.70 -13.15 -8.16
N LYS A 72 14.35 -13.39 -9.28
CA LYS A 72 14.39 -12.44 -10.42
C LYS A 72 13.04 -12.33 -11.13
N GLU A 73 12.32 -13.45 -11.31
CA GLU A 73 10.96 -13.42 -11.88
C GLU A 73 10.00 -12.70 -10.94
N LEU A 74 10.06 -13.00 -9.65
CA LEU A 74 9.20 -12.34 -8.66
C LEU A 74 9.48 -10.82 -8.63
N ALA A 75 10.75 -10.41 -8.65
CA ALA A 75 11.11 -9.01 -8.74
C ALA A 75 10.66 -8.31 -10.04
N ARG A 76 10.34 -9.03 -11.09
CA ARG A 76 9.72 -8.50 -12.32
C ARG A 76 8.20 -8.51 -12.30
N THR A 77 7.61 -9.18 -11.33
CA THR A 77 6.15 -9.33 -11.19
C THR A 77 5.60 -8.42 -10.10
N VAL A 78 6.35 -8.23 -9.02
CA VAL A 78 5.92 -7.46 -7.84
C VAL A 78 6.93 -6.37 -7.53
N ALA A 79 6.48 -5.12 -7.55
CA ALA A 79 7.24 -3.97 -7.04
C ALA A 79 6.76 -3.64 -5.62
N TYR A 80 7.68 -3.42 -4.70
CA TYR A 80 7.38 -3.20 -3.29
C TYR A 80 7.92 -1.87 -2.78
N VAL A 81 7.06 -1.13 -2.09
CA VAL A 81 7.41 0.09 -1.35
C VAL A 81 7.19 -0.19 0.15
N PRO A 82 8.26 -0.28 0.95
CA PRO A 82 8.16 -0.57 2.38
C PRO A 82 7.65 0.63 3.18
N GLN A 83 7.10 0.34 4.36
CA GLN A 83 6.76 1.33 5.35
C GLN A 83 8.03 2.07 5.82
N GLY A 84 8.15 3.32 5.44
CA GLY A 84 9.27 4.18 5.81
C GLY A 84 10.60 3.78 5.16
N HIS A 85 11.34 4.76 4.74
CA HIS A 85 12.71 4.62 4.25
C HIS A 85 13.55 5.75 4.82
N VAL A 86 14.55 5.39 5.63
CA VAL A 86 15.52 6.35 6.15
C VAL A 86 16.70 6.42 5.18
N PRO A 87 16.92 7.57 4.53
CA PRO A 87 18.03 7.71 3.60
C PRO A 87 19.37 7.69 4.36
N THR A 88 20.24 6.76 4.00
CA THR A 88 21.58 6.62 4.62
C THR A 88 22.65 7.39 3.86
N PHE A 89 22.47 7.54 2.54
CA PHE A 89 23.46 8.18 1.66
C PHE A 89 22.82 9.26 0.79
N PRO A 90 23.55 10.35 0.46
CA PRO A 90 23.05 11.48 -0.32
C PRO A 90 23.08 11.19 -1.84
N TYR A 91 22.54 10.03 -2.26
CA TYR A 91 22.35 9.76 -3.68
C TYR A 91 21.43 10.80 -4.32
N LEU A 92 21.61 11.09 -5.60
CA LEU A 92 20.65 11.91 -6.33
C LEU A 92 19.31 11.18 -6.47
N VAL A 93 18.22 11.93 -6.44
CA VAL A 93 16.86 11.36 -6.58
C VAL A 93 16.74 10.48 -7.83
N ARG A 94 17.27 10.93 -8.99
CA ARG A 94 17.27 10.14 -10.22
C ARG A 94 18.00 8.80 -10.05
N ASP A 95 19.11 8.78 -9.31
CA ASP A 95 19.93 7.57 -9.14
C ASP A 95 19.19 6.56 -8.23
N VAL A 96 18.46 7.05 -7.23
CA VAL A 96 17.57 6.23 -6.39
C VAL A 96 16.49 5.57 -7.25
N VAL A 97 15.88 6.29 -8.19
CA VAL A 97 14.85 5.73 -9.08
C VAL A 97 15.44 4.74 -10.08
N VAL A 98 16.62 5.02 -10.64
CA VAL A 98 17.36 4.11 -11.54
C VAL A 98 17.63 2.76 -10.88
N MET A 99 17.86 2.68 -9.57
CA MET A 99 18.01 1.40 -8.85
C MET A 99 16.77 0.49 -9.02
N GLY A 100 15.60 1.04 -9.33
CA GLY A 100 14.39 0.27 -9.63
C GLY A 100 14.51 -0.56 -10.90
N CYS A 101 15.37 -0.19 -11.85
CA CYS A 101 15.56 -0.92 -13.11
C CYS A 101 16.37 -2.23 -12.95
N ASN A 102 17.00 -2.48 -11.78
CA ASN A 102 17.87 -3.63 -11.56
C ASN A 102 17.30 -5.00 -11.99
N PRO A 103 16.02 -5.34 -11.74
CA PRO A 103 15.47 -6.64 -12.14
C PRO A 103 15.46 -6.88 -13.65
N SER A 104 15.41 -5.83 -14.47
CA SER A 104 15.46 -5.92 -15.93
C SER A 104 16.88 -5.95 -16.49
N MET A 105 17.86 -5.51 -15.70
CA MET A 105 19.27 -5.44 -16.11
C MET A 105 20.00 -6.78 -15.96
N GLY A 106 21.13 -6.92 -16.64
CA GLY A 106 22.08 -8.02 -16.42
C GLY A 106 22.83 -7.83 -15.08
N GLU A 107 23.33 -8.92 -14.50
CA GLU A 107 23.97 -8.90 -13.17
C GLU A 107 25.18 -7.96 -13.07
N LEU A 108 25.89 -7.74 -14.16
CA LEU A 108 27.06 -6.85 -14.23
C LEU A 108 26.80 -5.59 -15.07
N ALA A 109 25.55 -5.37 -15.48
CA ALA A 109 25.21 -4.20 -16.28
C ALA A 109 25.22 -2.94 -15.41
N ARG A 110 25.72 -1.83 -16.00
CA ARG A 110 25.60 -0.51 -15.39
C ARG A 110 24.42 0.22 -16.02
N PRO A 111 23.68 1.04 -15.23
CA PRO A 111 22.63 1.88 -15.78
C PRO A 111 23.15 2.74 -16.94
N GLY A 112 22.41 2.74 -18.04
CA GLY A 112 22.69 3.52 -19.23
C GLY A 112 21.63 4.58 -19.51
N PRO A 113 21.63 5.15 -20.73
CA PRO A 113 20.64 6.15 -21.13
C PRO A 113 19.19 5.67 -21.07
N GLU A 114 18.94 4.38 -21.27
CA GLU A 114 17.60 3.80 -21.20
C GLU A 114 17.05 3.81 -19.78
N GLU A 115 17.82 3.37 -18.80
CA GLU A 115 17.42 3.37 -17.39
C GLU A 115 17.25 4.78 -16.84
N LEU A 116 18.08 5.73 -17.31
CA LEU A 116 17.92 7.15 -16.97
C LEU A 116 16.62 7.73 -17.55
N ALA A 117 16.26 7.35 -18.77
CA ALA A 117 15.01 7.76 -19.39
C ALA A 117 13.80 7.18 -18.65
N VAL A 118 13.85 5.89 -18.25
CA VAL A 118 12.81 5.26 -17.41
C VAL A 118 12.66 5.99 -16.09
N ALA A 119 13.76 6.30 -15.41
CA ALA A 119 13.72 7.02 -14.13
C ALA A 119 13.10 8.41 -14.30
N GLN A 120 13.46 9.13 -15.35
CA GLN A 120 12.90 10.45 -15.65
C GLN A 120 11.39 10.37 -15.91
N GLU A 121 10.94 9.40 -16.70
CA GLU A 121 9.52 9.15 -16.97
C GLU A 121 8.72 8.92 -15.66
N GLN A 122 9.24 8.08 -14.75
CA GLN A 122 8.51 7.80 -13.51
C GLN A 122 8.50 8.99 -12.55
N LEU A 123 9.57 9.80 -12.51
CA LEU A 123 9.60 11.05 -11.76
C LEU A 123 8.60 12.07 -12.31
N GLU A 124 8.43 12.17 -13.61
CA GLU A 124 7.44 13.02 -14.27
C GLU A 124 6.02 12.55 -13.96
N ARG A 125 5.75 11.25 -14.09
CA ARG A 125 4.45 10.64 -13.75
C ARG A 125 3.99 10.97 -12.34
N LEU A 126 4.91 10.99 -11.38
CA LEU A 126 4.61 11.34 -9.99
C LEU A 126 4.72 12.85 -9.68
N GLY A 127 5.12 13.68 -10.65
CA GLY A 127 5.21 15.14 -10.51
C GLY A 127 6.38 15.62 -9.65
N VAL A 128 7.46 14.83 -9.58
CA VAL A 128 8.67 15.13 -8.78
C VAL A 128 9.95 15.19 -9.62
N SER A 129 9.86 15.33 -10.94
CA SER A 129 11.01 15.40 -11.85
C SER A 129 11.94 16.59 -11.56
N HIS A 130 11.42 17.68 -11.01
CA HIS A 130 12.21 18.84 -10.58
C HIS A 130 13.20 18.52 -9.45
N LEU A 131 13.05 17.37 -8.78
CA LEU A 131 13.94 16.90 -7.72
C LEU A 131 15.07 16.00 -8.25
N ALA A 132 15.09 15.62 -9.51
CA ALA A 132 15.98 14.60 -10.08
C ALA A 132 17.47 14.79 -9.74
N SER A 133 17.95 16.03 -9.68
CA SER A 133 19.34 16.39 -9.39
C SER A 133 19.58 16.77 -7.92
N ARG A 134 18.57 16.65 -7.05
CA ARG A 134 18.72 16.92 -5.62
C ARG A 134 19.17 15.67 -4.86
N PRO A 135 19.94 15.83 -3.77
CA PRO A 135 20.22 14.75 -2.84
C PRO A 135 18.92 14.21 -2.23
N TYR A 136 18.74 12.91 -2.22
CA TYR A 136 17.57 12.23 -1.64
C TYR A 136 17.41 12.50 -0.14
N THR A 137 18.50 12.81 0.56
CA THR A 137 18.52 13.19 1.98
C THR A 137 17.93 14.58 2.26
N GLU A 138 17.86 15.46 1.25
CA GLU A 138 17.48 16.87 1.38
C GLU A 138 16.05 17.18 0.92
N ILE A 139 15.26 16.18 0.57
CA ILE A 139 13.86 16.34 0.18
C ILE A 139 12.92 15.99 1.34
N SER A 140 11.68 16.49 1.29
CA SER A 140 10.66 16.26 2.31
C SER A 140 10.21 14.80 2.42
N GLY A 141 9.54 14.43 3.51
CA GLY A 141 9.01 13.07 3.70
C GLY A 141 8.03 12.65 2.60
N GLY A 142 7.10 13.52 2.22
CA GLY A 142 6.16 13.27 1.13
C GLY A 142 6.84 13.13 -0.24
N GLU A 143 7.83 13.97 -0.53
CA GLU A 143 8.64 13.85 -1.75
C GLU A 143 9.45 12.55 -1.77
N ARG A 144 10.05 12.15 -0.63
CA ARG A 144 10.72 10.85 -0.51
C ARG A 144 9.80 9.70 -0.80
N GLN A 145 8.57 9.74 -0.30
CA GLN A 145 7.58 8.70 -0.57
C GLN A 145 7.25 8.59 -2.06
N LEU A 146 7.03 9.71 -2.75
CA LEU A 146 6.81 9.73 -4.20
C LEU A 146 8.03 9.20 -4.98
N VAL A 147 9.24 9.53 -4.57
CA VAL A 147 10.48 9.00 -5.16
C VAL A 147 10.59 7.48 -4.96
N MET A 148 10.20 6.94 -3.80
CA MET A 148 10.17 5.49 -3.57
C MET A 148 9.13 4.79 -4.42
N ILE A 149 7.97 5.41 -4.65
CA ILE A 149 6.98 4.90 -5.60
C ILE A 149 7.54 4.97 -7.03
N ALA A 150 8.19 6.08 -7.44
CA ALA A 150 8.85 6.18 -8.76
C ALA A 150 9.89 5.07 -8.97
N ARG A 151 10.70 4.77 -7.95
CA ARG A 151 11.65 3.66 -7.96
C ARG A 151 10.94 2.31 -8.18
N ALA A 152 9.84 2.08 -7.49
CA ALA A 152 9.05 0.86 -7.67
C ALA A 152 8.46 0.76 -9.08
N LEU A 153 7.93 1.86 -9.63
CA LEU A 153 7.42 1.92 -11.00
C LEU A 153 8.50 1.67 -12.07
N ALA A 154 9.74 2.13 -11.82
CA ALA A 154 10.88 1.89 -12.73
C ALA A 154 11.21 0.40 -12.88
N GLN A 155 10.75 -0.46 -11.96
CA GLN A 155 10.85 -1.91 -12.03
C GLN A 155 9.97 -2.50 -13.13
N ARG A 156 8.93 -1.77 -13.59
CA ARG A 156 7.94 -2.19 -14.61
C ARG A 156 7.19 -3.47 -14.24
N ALA A 157 7.05 -3.75 -12.94
CA ALA A 157 6.27 -4.88 -12.45
C ALA A 157 4.76 -4.57 -12.55
N PRO A 158 3.90 -5.52 -12.94
CA PRO A 158 2.46 -5.30 -13.08
C PRO A 158 1.73 -5.07 -11.75
N LEU A 159 2.28 -5.54 -10.65
CA LEU A 159 1.73 -5.38 -9.30
C LEU A 159 2.60 -4.43 -8.46
N LEU A 160 1.97 -3.38 -7.95
CA LEU A 160 2.57 -2.44 -6.99
C LEU A 160 2.03 -2.72 -5.58
N VAL A 161 2.92 -3.10 -4.67
CA VAL A 161 2.61 -3.37 -3.26
C VAL A 161 3.12 -2.21 -2.42
N LEU A 162 2.23 -1.55 -1.67
CA LEU A 162 2.52 -0.38 -0.84
C LEU A 162 2.24 -0.70 0.64
N ASP A 163 3.27 -0.67 1.46
CA ASP A 163 3.14 -0.91 2.90
C ASP A 163 3.03 0.43 3.65
N GLU A 164 1.82 0.81 4.04
CA GLU A 164 1.47 2.06 4.73
C GLU A 164 2.11 3.30 4.07
N PRO A 165 1.79 3.61 2.80
CA PRO A 165 2.51 4.62 2.00
C PRO A 165 2.39 6.05 2.53
N THR A 166 1.52 6.31 3.50
CA THR A 166 1.28 7.63 4.08
C THR A 166 1.69 7.73 5.55
N ALA A 167 2.32 6.67 6.10
CA ALA A 167 2.77 6.68 7.49
C ALA A 167 3.73 7.86 7.76
N HIS A 168 3.48 8.56 8.85
CA HIS A 168 4.28 9.73 9.29
C HIS A 168 4.26 10.96 8.36
N LEU A 169 3.34 11.01 7.40
CA LEU A 169 3.10 12.20 6.58
C LEU A 169 2.06 13.12 7.24
N ASP A 170 2.20 14.42 7.01
CA ASP A 170 1.12 15.35 7.27
C ASP A 170 -0.02 15.17 6.25
N ILE A 171 -1.20 15.68 6.58
CA ILE A 171 -2.42 15.49 5.76
C ILE A 171 -2.26 16.00 4.31
N GLY A 172 -1.48 17.06 4.08
CA GLY A 172 -1.26 17.59 2.74
C GLY A 172 -0.41 16.66 1.87
N ASN A 173 0.64 16.09 2.46
CA ASN A 173 1.49 15.10 1.79
C ASN A 173 0.76 13.76 1.62
N GLU A 174 -0.05 13.34 2.61
CA GLU A 174 -0.89 12.15 2.52
C GLU A 174 -1.83 12.24 1.31
N VAL A 175 -2.61 13.32 1.19
CA VAL A 175 -3.51 13.53 0.05
C VAL A 175 -2.74 13.55 -1.28
N ARG A 176 -1.57 14.19 -1.32
CA ARG A 176 -0.73 14.23 -2.53
C ARG A 176 -0.29 12.82 -2.96
N VAL A 177 0.24 12.02 -2.02
CA VAL A 177 0.68 10.64 -2.29
C VAL A 177 -0.50 9.78 -2.74
N MET A 178 -1.61 9.80 -1.99
CA MET A 178 -2.78 8.99 -2.32
C MET A 178 -3.43 9.37 -3.65
N SER A 179 -3.47 10.66 -3.99
CA SER A 179 -3.96 11.10 -5.30
C SER A 179 -3.08 10.57 -6.45
N ARG A 180 -1.75 10.49 -6.25
CA ARG A 180 -0.86 9.88 -7.25
C ARG A 180 -1.05 8.36 -7.35
N VAL A 181 -1.23 7.67 -6.22
CA VAL A 181 -1.53 6.23 -6.22
C VAL A 181 -2.87 5.95 -6.92
N ARG A 182 -3.91 6.77 -6.68
CA ARG A 182 -5.19 6.65 -7.39
C ARG A 182 -5.03 6.83 -8.89
N ALA A 183 -4.31 7.87 -9.31
CA ALA A 183 -4.05 8.11 -10.74
C ALA A 183 -3.33 6.93 -11.41
N LEU A 184 -2.38 6.28 -10.73
CA LEU A 184 -1.74 5.06 -11.24
C LEU A 184 -2.75 3.93 -11.47
N ALA A 185 -3.66 3.72 -10.52
CA ALA A 185 -4.68 2.69 -10.67
C ALA A 185 -5.68 3.01 -11.80
N ASP A 186 -6.04 4.30 -11.96
CA ASP A 186 -6.87 4.78 -13.08
C ASP A 186 -6.15 4.58 -14.44
N ASP A 187 -4.82 4.67 -14.47
CA ASP A 187 -3.95 4.34 -15.62
C ASP A 187 -3.83 2.80 -15.85
N GLY A 188 -4.48 1.98 -15.02
CA GLY A 188 -4.55 0.52 -15.19
C GLY A 188 -3.54 -0.29 -14.37
N TRP A 189 -2.85 0.32 -13.41
CA TRP A 189 -1.99 -0.42 -12.48
C TRP A 189 -2.81 -1.24 -11.47
N THR A 190 -2.28 -2.40 -11.11
CA THR A 190 -2.79 -3.18 -9.97
C THR A 190 -2.02 -2.74 -8.73
N VAL A 191 -2.74 -2.25 -7.73
CA VAL A 191 -2.16 -1.76 -6.47
C VAL A 191 -2.74 -2.54 -5.29
N LEU A 192 -1.88 -3.17 -4.50
CA LEU A 192 -2.22 -3.73 -3.19
C LEU A 192 -1.61 -2.83 -2.11
N MET A 193 -2.44 -2.20 -1.32
CA MET A 193 -1.99 -1.22 -0.33
C MET A 193 -2.40 -1.65 1.08
N VAL A 194 -1.47 -1.62 2.05
CA VAL A 194 -1.84 -1.67 3.47
C VAL A 194 -2.16 -0.27 3.97
N SER A 195 -3.23 -0.15 4.74
CA SER A 195 -3.51 1.03 5.54
C SER A 195 -4.05 0.65 6.92
N HIS A 196 -3.88 1.53 7.88
CA HIS A 196 -4.55 1.44 9.18
C HIS A 196 -5.76 2.37 9.28
N ALA A 197 -5.99 3.22 8.28
CA ALA A 197 -7.07 4.20 8.25
C ALA A 197 -8.20 3.75 7.30
N PRO A 198 -9.41 3.40 7.82
CA PRO A 198 -10.55 3.02 6.97
C PRO A 198 -10.92 4.10 5.95
N ASN A 199 -10.68 5.37 6.28
CA ASN A 199 -10.98 6.50 5.39
C ASN A 199 -10.14 6.48 4.11
N HIS A 200 -8.94 5.90 4.11
CA HIS A 200 -8.18 5.69 2.86
C HIS A 200 -8.91 4.75 1.91
N ALA A 201 -9.51 3.68 2.44
CA ALA A 201 -10.24 2.76 1.61
C ALA A 201 -11.52 3.40 1.04
N PHE A 202 -12.28 4.13 1.84
CA PHE A 202 -13.47 4.85 1.36
C PHE A 202 -13.16 5.87 0.27
N LEU A 203 -11.99 6.53 0.33
CA LEU A 203 -11.63 7.61 -0.59
C LEU A 203 -10.91 7.11 -1.85
N TYR A 204 -10.18 6.01 -1.77
CA TYR A 204 -9.23 5.67 -2.82
C TYR A 204 -9.31 4.22 -3.31
N ALA A 205 -9.86 3.27 -2.51
CA ALA A 205 -9.85 1.87 -2.89
C ALA A 205 -11.08 1.46 -3.72
N ASP A 206 -10.87 0.52 -4.62
CA ASP A 206 -11.92 -0.15 -5.38
C ASP A 206 -12.42 -1.38 -4.60
N GLU A 207 -11.49 -2.09 -3.94
CA GLU A 207 -11.74 -3.27 -3.12
C GLU A 207 -11.05 -3.15 -1.75
N VAL A 208 -11.61 -3.80 -0.75
CA VAL A 208 -11.00 -3.90 0.58
C VAL A 208 -10.89 -5.35 1.03
N VAL A 209 -9.82 -5.62 1.76
CA VAL A 209 -9.63 -6.84 2.54
C VAL A 209 -9.44 -6.41 3.99
N VAL A 210 -10.35 -6.79 4.86
CA VAL A 210 -10.28 -6.46 6.29
C VAL A 210 -9.88 -7.68 7.06
N LEU A 211 -8.73 -7.62 7.73
CA LEU A 211 -8.24 -8.68 8.61
C LEU A 211 -8.59 -8.34 10.06
N GLY A 212 -9.07 -9.34 10.78
CA GLY A 212 -9.33 -9.28 12.21
C GLY A 212 -8.71 -10.45 12.93
N ASP A 213 -8.96 -10.54 14.23
CA ASP A 213 -8.51 -11.65 15.06
C ASP A 213 -9.20 -12.95 14.64
N ASP A 214 -8.66 -14.09 15.10
CA ASP A 214 -9.20 -15.44 14.89
C ASP A 214 -9.42 -15.81 13.39
N GLY A 215 -8.61 -15.25 12.49
CA GLY A 215 -8.70 -15.51 11.05
C GLY A 215 -9.85 -14.81 10.34
N LEU A 216 -10.47 -13.80 10.96
CA LEU A 216 -11.47 -12.98 10.29
C LEU A 216 -10.88 -12.34 9.03
N CYS A 217 -11.52 -12.59 7.87
CA CYS A 217 -11.16 -12.01 6.59
C CYS A 217 -12.44 -11.60 5.86
N LEU A 218 -12.70 -10.30 5.73
CA LEU A 218 -13.84 -9.75 5.00
C LEU A 218 -13.35 -9.10 3.72
N THR A 219 -14.03 -9.35 2.60
CA THR A 219 -13.64 -8.83 1.28
C THR A 219 -14.84 -8.26 0.54
N GLY A 220 -14.62 -7.26 -0.30
CA GLY A 220 -15.65 -6.64 -1.13
C GLY A 220 -15.42 -5.15 -1.33
N SER A 221 -16.42 -4.44 -1.83
CA SER A 221 -16.32 -2.99 -1.97
C SER A 221 -16.24 -2.28 -0.61
N PRO A 222 -15.60 -1.10 -0.53
CA PRO A 222 -15.51 -0.35 0.73
C PRO A 222 -16.87 -0.12 1.41
N SER A 223 -17.91 0.17 0.63
CA SER A 223 -19.25 0.45 1.17
C SER A 223 -19.96 -0.79 1.73
N GLU A 224 -19.67 -1.97 1.21
CA GLU A 224 -20.26 -3.23 1.69
C GLU A 224 -19.55 -3.76 2.92
N VAL A 225 -18.24 -3.64 2.96
CA VAL A 225 -17.40 -4.26 3.99
C VAL A 225 -17.18 -3.33 5.19
N LEU A 226 -16.95 -2.03 4.97
CA LEU A 226 -16.61 -1.07 6.03
C LEU A 226 -17.86 -0.49 6.71
N THR A 227 -18.70 -1.38 7.22
CA THR A 227 -19.88 -0.99 8.02
C THR A 227 -19.48 -0.67 9.47
N GLU A 228 -20.28 0.11 10.19
CA GLU A 228 -20.08 0.39 11.62
C GLU A 228 -19.87 -0.91 12.40
N LYS A 229 -20.72 -1.90 12.17
CA LYS A 229 -20.65 -3.22 12.81
C LYS A 229 -19.29 -3.90 12.60
N ASN A 230 -18.83 -3.97 11.36
CA ASN A 230 -17.57 -4.66 11.02
C ASN A 230 -16.36 -3.88 11.56
N LEU A 231 -16.37 -2.55 11.41
CA LEU A 231 -15.30 -1.68 11.91
C LEU A 231 -15.19 -1.74 13.43
N THR A 232 -16.33 -1.67 14.14
CA THR A 232 -16.36 -1.81 15.60
C THR A 232 -15.85 -3.17 16.05
N ALA A 233 -16.26 -4.26 15.37
CA ALA A 233 -15.79 -5.60 15.67
C ALA A 233 -14.29 -5.77 15.47
N VAL A 234 -13.75 -5.20 14.37
CA VAL A 234 -12.32 -5.34 13.99
C VAL A 234 -11.41 -4.47 14.85
N TYR A 235 -11.82 -3.22 15.14
CA TYR A 235 -10.96 -2.26 15.86
C TYR A 235 -11.22 -2.23 17.37
N GLY A 236 -12.28 -2.87 17.85
CA GLY A 236 -12.62 -2.92 19.28
C GLY A 236 -13.04 -1.58 19.88
N VAL A 237 -13.41 -0.61 19.04
CA VAL A 237 -13.87 0.72 19.42
C VAL A 237 -15.13 1.08 18.65
N ASP A 238 -16.02 1.83 19.27
CA ASP A 238 -17.27 2.25 18.62
C ASP A 238 -16.96 3.25 17.50
N LEU A 239 -17.35 2.88 16.26
CA LEU A 239 -17.14 3.68 15.06
C LEU A 239 -18.47 3.94 14.37
N GLN A 240 -18.70 5.17 13.97
CA GLN A 240 -19.81 5.58 13.12
C GLN A 240 -19.34 5.79 11.69
N VAL A 241 -20.19 5.46 10.73
CA VAL A 241 -19.93 5.71 9.30
C VAL A 241 -20.95 6.75 8.80
N ALA A 242 -20.48 7.97 8.59
CA ALA A 242 -21.32 9.09 8.18
C ALA A 242 -21.03 9.51 6.75
N PRO A 243 -22.07 9.82 5.93
CA PRO A 243 -21.88 10.36 4.58
C PRO A 243 -21.42 11.81 4.65
N VAL A 244 -20.28 12.11 4.01
CA VAL A 244 -19.74 13.48 3.92
C VAL A 244 -19.83 13.96 2.47
N PRO A 245 -20.49 15.12 2.19
CA PRO A 245 -20.56 15.67 0.84
C PRO A 245 -19.18 16.19 0.39
N LEU A 246 -18.73 15.76 -0.79
CA LEU A 246 -17.49 16.25 -1.40
C LEU A 246 -17.75 17.52 -2.21
N ARG A 247 -16.94 18.57 -2.01
CA ARG A 247 -17.07 19.84 -2.75
C ARG A 247 -16.69 19.70 -4.23
N SER A 248 -15.79 18.79 -4.56
CA SER A 248 -15.25 18.59 -5.92
C SER A 248 -15.96 17.52 -6.74
N ALA A 249 -16.81 16.70 -6.13
CA ALA A 249 -17.55 15.65 -6.80
C ALA A 249 -19.04 15.75 -6.47
N ARG A 250 -19.92 15.41 -7.46
CA ARG A 250 -21.34 15.26 -7.18
C ARG A 250 -21.54 13.94 -6.45
N GLY A 251 -21.57 13.98 -5.12
CA GLY A 251 -21.78 12.78 -4.32
C GLY A 251 -21.37 12.94 -2.87
N THR A 252 -21.59 11.88 -2.11
CA THR A 252 -21.16 11.73 -0.73
C THR A 252 -20.17 10.59 -0.64
N VAL A 253 -19.19 10.71 0.24
CA VAL A 253 -18.26 9.62 0.59
C VAL A 253 -18.51 9.22 2.03
N PRO A 254 -18.62 7.92 2.35
CA PRO A 254 -18.64 7.47 3.73
C PRO A 254 -17.33 7.82 4.43
N VAL A 255 -17.42 8.21 5.70
CA VAL A 255 -16.26 8.49 6.55
C VAL A 255 -16.47 7.82 7.89
N ALA A 256 -15.50 7.02 8.31
CA ALA A 256 -15.49 6.42 9.64
C ALA A 256 -14.96 7.44 10.66
N VAL A 257 -15.72 7.65 11.72
CA VAL A 257 -15.37 8.53 12.83
C VAL A 257 -15.58 7.80 14.16
N PRO A 258 -14.71 8.02 15.17
CA PRO A 258 -14.95 7.46 16.50
C PRO A 258 -16.25 8.01 17.11
N ALA A 259 -17.11 7.13 17.61
CA ALA A 259 -18.27 7.49 18.40
C ALA A 259 -17.81 7.83 19.83
N ILE A 260 -17.29 9.05 20.02
CA ILE A 260 -16.83 9.49 21.32
C ILE A 260 -18.03 10.10 22.06
N GLU A 261 -18.47 9.50 23.16
CA GLU A 261 -19.34 10.17 24.13
C GLU A 261 -18.59 11.34 24.78
N THR A 262 -18.58 12.49 24.11
CA THR A 262 -18.05 13.72 24.71
C THR A 262 -19.17 14.44 25.45
N ALA A 263 -19.06 14.56 26.77
CA ALA A 263 -19.77 15.62 27.48
C ALA A 263 -19.43 16.96 26.76
N PRO A 264 -20.41 17.83 26.48
CA PRO A 264 -20.17 19.09 25.77
C PRO A 264 -19.13 19.90 26.57
N ARG A 265 -18.00 20.23 25.95
CA ARG A 265 -17.02 21.12 26.55
C ARG A 265 -17.68 22.48 26.80
N PRO A 266 -17.62 23.03 28.00
CA PRO A 266 -18.12 24.38 28.26
C PRO A 266 -17.39 25.36 27.29
N PRO A 267 -18.10 26.41 26.83
CA PRO A 267 -17.50 27.40 25.94
C PRO A 267 -16.28 28.03 26.64
N ARG A 268 -15.15 28.08 25.93
CA ARG A 268 -13.97 28.79 26.43
C ARG A 268 -14.34 30.26 26.60
N THR A 269 -14.45 30.74 27.82
CA THR A 269 -14.54 32.16 28.13
C THR A 269 -13.24 32.79 27.64
N LYS A 270 -13.35 33.70 26.67
CA LYS A 270 -12.22 34.54 26.27
C LYS A 270 -11.91 35.44 27.45
N ALA A 271 -10.73 35.31 28.05
CA ALA A 271 -10.15 36.27 28.95
C ALA A 271 -9.64 37.50 28.17
#